data_3fc5657748902a485e67a95ac16d975f
#
_entry.id   3fc5657748902a485e67a95ac16d975f
#
_cell.length_a   1.000
_cell.length_b   1.000
_cell.length_c   1.000
_cell.angle_alpha   90.00
_cell.angle_beta   90.00
_cell.angle_gamma   90.00
#
_symmetry.space_group_name_H-M   'P 1'
#
loop_
_entity.id
_entity.type
_entity.pdbx_description
1 polymer ?
#
loop_
_entity_poly.entity_id
_entity_poly.type
_entity_poly.pdbx_seq_one_letter_code
_entity_poly.pdbx_strand_id
1 'polypeptide(L)'
;MKNIQQKVKTIFRIFVILIFLSGNTACHQTQSNQVVIPSQVTLSKEKLLDKIKGGWAGQTIGCTYGGPTEFKYNGTMIQDYIPIEWPDGYIKRWYEKSPGLYDDIYMDLTFVDIFDRLGLDAPVDSFAMAFATAEYDLWHANQAARYNILQGIMPPQSGHWLNNPHADDIDYQIEADFAGLMSPGMPNVASDISDKIGHIMNYGDGWYGGVYIGAMYSLAFISDDIEFIVNEALKTIPEQSNYYKCMSDVIRWHKQYPDDWKQTWFECQRRWSEDIGCPVGVFANYNIDAVINSAYILIGLLYGEGDFEKTIDISTRCGQDSDCNPASAAGILGTIIGYSQIPEKWMKNLREVEDMNFAYTTISLNKAYQMSYDQAIQVIERNGGTVKETDVTIAYNPPVPVKYEKAFEGLYPVKKPGIHKNIQDVGTFTFEGTGIVFQGEVKSENKDYVAIVEMYIDNKLVEKANLPASFTTRRHDLFWNYQLSQGKHEVTFKWLNPDKNVSIWFGSPVVYDKAPQI
;
A
#
# COMPACT_ATOMS: atom_id res chain seq x y z
N MET A 1 -11.57 75.73 28.73
CA MET A 1 -10.58 75.02 27.93
C MET A 1 -9.46 74.32 28.73
N LYS A 2 -9.00 74.84 29.89
CA LYS A 2 -7.95 74.15 30.70
C LYS A 2 -8.38 72.82 31.36
N ASN A 3 -9.67 72.66 31.67
CA ASN A 3 -10.17 71.41 32.33
C ASN A 3 -10.33 70.20 31.37
N ILE A 4 -10.43 70.41 30.06
CA ILE A 4 -10.56 69.36 29.06
C ILE A 4 -9.18 68.73 28.72
N GLN A 5 -8.12 69.55 28.69
CA GLN A 5 -6.79 69.06 28.44
C GLN A 5 -6.21 68.20 29.58
N GLN A 6 -6.62 68.46 30.83
CA GLN A 6 -6.17 67.67 31.96
C GLN A 6 -6.86 66.32 32.04
N LYS A 7 -8.14 66.20 31.68
CA LYS A 7 -8.86 64.91 31.59
C LYS A 7 -8.34 64.03 30.44
N VAL A 8 -7.98 64.61 29.31
CA VAL A 8 -7.42 63.86 28.17
C VAL A 8 -6.04 63.31 28.48
N LYS A 9 -5.17 64.05 29.20
CA LYS A 9 -3.86 63.54 29.66
C LYS A 9 -3.96 62.43 30.70
N THR A 10 -4.97 62.41 31.53
CA THR A 10 -5.19 61.36 32.53
C THR A 10 -5.73 60.08 31.90
N ILE A 11 -6.66 60.20 30.92
CA ILE A 11 -7.19 59.06 30.16
C ILE A 11 -6.08 58.43 29.28
N PHE A 12 -5.19 59.21 28.68
CA PHE A 12 -4.11 58.70 27.88
C PHE A 12 -3.02 58.01 28.72
N ARG A 13 -2.79 58.42 29.98
CA ARG A 13 -1.89 57.71 30.91
C ARG A 13 -2.48 56.39 31.44
N ILE A 14 -3.76 56.30 31.65
CA ILE A 14 -4.42 55.04 32.06
C ILE A 14 -4.47 54.07 30.89
N PHE A 15 -4.64 54.50 29.63
CA PHE A 15 -4.62 53.63 28.44
C PHE A 15 -3.21 53.09 28.15
N VAL A 16 -2.15 53.84 28.36
CA VAL A 16 -0.77 53.40 28.19
C VAL A 16 -0.32 52.40 29.26
N ILE A 17 -0.84 52.51 30.48
CA ILE A 17 -0.55 51.57 31.56
C ILE A 17 -1.33 50.24 31.39
N LEU A 18 -2.54 50.28 30.77
CA LEU A 18 -3.30 49.06 30.44
C LEU A 18 -2.73 48.28 29.23
N ILE A 19 -2.04 48.94 28.32
CA ILE A 19 -1.36 48.28 27.18
C ILE A 19 -0.04 47.58 27.61
N PHE A 20 0.61 48.02 28.72
CA PHE A 20 1.80 47.36 29.25
C PHE A 20 1.53 46.20 30.21
N LEU A 21 0.27 45.97 30.64
CA LEU A 21 -0.12 44.85 31.50
C LEU A 21 -0.77 43.68 30.77
N SER A 22 -1.01 43.78 29.46
CA SER A 22 -1.53 42.69 28.62
C SER A 22 -0.45 42.03 27.73
N GLY A 23 0.81 42.32 27.92
CA GLY A 23 1.93 41.83 27.11
C GLY A 23 2.70 40.62 27.64
N ASN A 24 2.21 39.94 28.70
CA ASN A 24 2.78 38.70 29.17
C ASN A 24 1.77 37.54 29.01
N THR A 25 1.24 37.32 27.83
CA THR A 25 0.87 35.99 27.42
C THR A 25 2.17 35.22 27.20
N ALA A 26 2.59 34.49 28.23
CA ALA A 26 3.59 33.45 28.06
C ALA A 26 3.09 32.56 26.92
N CYS A 27 3.75 32.61 25.78
CA CYS A 27 3.76 31.50 24.85
C CYS A 27 4.23 30.30 25.67
N HIS A 28 3.32 29.49 26.17
CA HIS A 28 3.63 28.12 26.49
C HIS A 28 4.00 27.50 25.13
N GLN A 29 5.29 27.59 24.77
CA GLN A 29 5.87 26.56 23.93
C GLN A 29 5.64 25.27 24.73
N THR A 30 4.63 24.51 24.35
CA THR A 30 4.58 23.09 24.59
C THR A 30 5.84 22.56 23.96
N GLN A 31 6.89 22.36 24.76
CA GLN A 31 8.00 21.49 24.37
C GLN A 31 7.31 20.16 24.10
N SER A 32 7.15 19.79 22.83
CA SER A 32 6.89 18.42 22.47
C SER A 32 8.04 17.63 23.07
N ASN A 33 7.77 16.81 24.07
CA ASN A 33 8.72 15.83 24.55
C ASN A 33 9.02 14.94 23.35
N GLN A 34 10.13 15.21 22.68
CA GLN A 34 10.56 14.41 21.54
C GLN A 34 10.83 13.01 22.09
N VAL A 35 10.07 12.02 21.65
CA VAL A 35 10.29 10.62 22.01
C VAL A 35 11.70 10.25 21.53
N VAL A 36 12.56 9.88 22.46
CA VAL A 36 13.93 9.45 22.16
C VAL A 36 14.02 7.97 22.41
N ILE A 37 14.15 7.19 21.37
CA ILE A 37 14.36 5.75 21.47
C ILE A 37 15.84 5.51 21.80
N PRO A 38 16.17 4.75 22.84
CA PRO A 38 17.55 4.37 23.13
C PRO A 38 18.09 3.44 22.04
N SER A 39 19.41 3.46 21.82
CA SER A 39 20.06 2.60 20.83
C SER A 39 19.91 1.08 21.09
N GLN A 40 19.48 0.72 22.28
CA GLN A 40 19.13 -0.65 22.65
C GLN A 40 17.79 -0.65 23.40
N VAL A 41 16.87 -1.50 22.92
CA VAL A 41 15.55 -1.71 23.54
C VAL A 41 15.42 -3.17 23.94
N THR A 42 15.05 -3.44 25.19
CA THR A 42 14.87 -4.81 25.69
C THR A 42 13.39 -5.13 25.83
N LEU A 43 12.98 -6.24 25.27
CA LEU A 43 11.63 -6.81 25.38
C LEU A 43 11.72 -8.23 25.96
N SER A 44 10.72 -8.65 26.73
CA SER A 44 10.58 -10.07 27.03
C SER A 44 10.19 -10.83 25.75
N LYS A 45 10.60 -12.09 25.63
CA LYS A 45 10.19 -12.97 24.52
C LYS A 45 8.68 -13.15 24.45
N GLU A 46 8.01 -13.16 25.61
CA GLU A 46 6.55 -13.18 25.69
C GLU A 46 5.93 -11.92 25.05
N LYS A 47 6.46 -10.73 25.38
CA LYS A 47 5.97 -9.48 24.79
C LYS A 47 6.28 -9.39 23.30
N LEU A 48 7.44 -9.87 22.86
CA LEU A 48 7.78 -9.94 21.43
C LEU A 48 6.77 -10.81 20.68
N LEU A 49 6.48 -12.01 21.17
CA LEU A 49 5.49 -12.91 20.56
C LEU A 49 4.08 -12.33 20.62
N ASP A 50 3.69 -11.70 21.74
CA ASP A 50 2.39 -11.05 21.88
C ASP A 50 2.17 -9.94 20.84
N LYS A 51 3.19 -9.12 20.56
CA LYS A 51 3.16 -8.08 19.53
C LYS A 51 3.12 -8.66 18.10
N ILE A 52 3.90 -9.71 17.80
CA ILE A 52 3.85 -10.41 16.50
C ILE A 52 2.45 -11.00 16.27
N LYS A 53 1.89 -11.67 17.26
CA LYS A 53 0.52 -12.20 17.19
C LYS A 53 -0.49 -11.08 16.97
N GLY A 54 -0.29 -9.94 17.65
CA GLY A 54 -1.14 -8.76 17.50
C GLY A 54 -1.19 -8.23 16.07
N GLY A 55 -0.05 -8.23 15.39
CA GLY A 55 0.06 -7.81 13.98
C GLY A 55 -0.76 -8.69 13.04
N TRP A 56 -0.50 -9.99 13.02
CA TRP A 56 -1.26 -10.94 12.19
C TRP A 56 -2.75 -11.00 12.53
N ALA A 57 -3.08 -10.92 13.82
CA ALA A 57 -4.47 -10.89 14.29
C ALA A 57 -5.19 -9.62 13.81
N GLY A 58 -4.55 -8.46 13.97
CA GLY A 58 -5.08 -7.18 13.52
C GLY A 58 -5.33 -7.16 12.01
N GLN A 59 -4.34 -7.59 11.22
CA GLN A 59 -4.45 -7.69 9.77
C GLN A 59 -5.64 -8.57 9.36
N THR A 60 -5.76 -9.78 9.91
CA THR A 60 -6.88 -10.69 9.61
C THR A 60 -8.25 -10.09 9.97
N ILE A 61 -8.35 -9.40 11.12
CA ILE A 61 -9.57 -8.75 11.57
C ILE A 61 -9.93 -7.57 10.65
N GLY A 62 -8.96 -6.71 10.35
CA GLY A 62 -9.17 -5.52 9.51
C GLY A 62 -9.62 -5.88 8.10
N CYS A 63 -8.92 -6.83 7.46
CA CYS A 63 -9.27 -7.38 6.15
C CYS A 63 -10.71 -7.91 6.14
N THR A 64 -11.08 -8.76 7.11
CA THR A 64 -12.45 -9.31 7.19
C THR A 64 -13.50 -8.24 7.43
N TYR A 65 -13.20 -7.23 8.24
CA TYR A 65 -14.16 -6.16 8.57
C TYR A 65 -14.47 -5.30 7.35
N GLY A 66 -13.46 -4.94 6.59
CA GLY A 66 -13.59 -4.11 5.40
C GLY A 66 -14.08 -4.83 4.14
N GLY A 67 -13.83 -6.13 4.01
CA GLY A 67 -14.10 -6.92 2.81
C GLY A 67 -15.49 -6.76 2.18
N PRO A 68 -16.59 -6.66 2.95
CA PRO A 68 -17.91 -6.41 2.37
C PRO A 68 -18.03 -5.08 1.62
N THR A 69 -17.13 -4.14 1.83
CA THR A 69 -17.20 -2.77 1.28
C THR A 69 -16.15 -2.49 0.21
N GLU A 70 -15.22 -3.42 0.01
CA GLU A 70 -14.12 -3.33 -0.97
C GLU A 70 -14.62 -2.84 -2.34
N PHE A 71 -14.00 -1.77 -2.85
CA PHE A 71 -14.31 -1.08 -4.12
C PHE A 71 -15.80 -0.74 -4.39
N LYS A 72 -16.65 -0.72 -3.35
CA LYS A 72 -18.05 -0.25 -3.48
C LYS A 72 -18.20 1.26 -3.28
N TYR A 73 -17.20 1.87 -2.68
CA TYR A 73 -17.19 3.31 -2.36
C TYR A 73 -15.96 3.98 -2.98
N ASN A 74 -15.92 4.01 -4.31
CA ASN A 74 -14.81 4.60 -5.07
C ASN A 74 -14.99 6.12 -5.19
N GLY A 75 -13.97 6.87 -4.77
CA GLY A 75 -13.98 8.33 -4.77
C GLY A 75 -14.96 8.96 -3.77
N THR A 76 -15.46 8.17 -2.81
CA THR A 76 -16.36 8.63 -1.74
C THR A 76 -16.11 7.84 -0.46
N MET A 77 -16.41 8.45 0.68
CA MET A 77 -16.39 7.75 1.96
C MET A 77 -17.66 6.94 2.21
N ILE A 78 -17.58 5.90 3.04
CA ILE A 78 -18.75 5.19 3.56
C ILE A 78 -19.44 6.08 4.60
N GLN A 79 -20.73 6.38 4.39
CA GLN A 79 -21.49 7.26 5.25
C GLN A 79 -21.70 6.64 6.65
N ASP A 80 -21.78 7.49 7.68
CA ASP A 80 -21.91 7.04 9.09
C ASP A 80 -23.16 6.18 9.35
N TYR A 81 -24.24 6.42 8.61
CA TYR A 81 -25.49 5.66 8.74
C TYR A 81 -25.46 4.27 8.08
N ILE A 82 -24.39 3.94 7.34
CA ILE A 82 -24.22 2.61 6.75
C ILE A 82 -23.54 1.71 7.76
N PRO A 83 -24.22 0.66 8.26
CA PRO A 83 -23.61 -0.25 9.20
C PRO A 83 -22.57 -1.12 8.51
N ILE A 84 -21.43 -1.34 9.17
CA ILE A 84 -20.46 -2.38 8.84
C ILE A 84 -20.62 -3.46 9.90
N GLU A 85 -21.09 -4.63 9.47
CA GLU A 85 -21.49 -5.67 10.40
C GLU A 85 -20.31 -6.53 10.86
N TRP A 86 -20.37 -7.01 12.12
CA TRP A 86 -19.42 -7.96 12.69
C TRP A 86 -20.14 -9.05 13.47
N PRO A 87 -20.87 -9.98 12.81
CA PRO A 87 -21.58 -11.06 13.48
C PRO A 87 -20.63 -12.17 13.94
N ASP A 88 -21.13 -13.03 14.85
CA ASP A 88 -20.42 -14.25 15.28
C ASP A 88 -20.14 -15.17 14.08
N GLY A 89 -18.96 -15.82 14.08
CA GLY A 89 -18.50 -16.70 13.01
C GLY A 89 -18.14 -15.99 11.70
N TYR A 90 -17.91 -14.65 11.75
CA TYR A 90 -17.74 -13.84 10.55
C TYR A 90 -16.45 -14.18 9.79
N ILE A 91 -15.30 -14.24 10.46
CA ILE A 91 -14.01 -14.59 9.84
C ILE A 91 -14.09 -15.99 9.22
N LYS A 92 -14.61 -16.99 9.98
CA LYS A 92 -14.76 -18.35 9.45
C LYS A 92 -15.59 -18.41 8.18
N ARG A 93 -16.69 -17.65 8.13
CA ARG A 93 -17.53 -17.58 6.94
C ARG A 93 -16.79 -17.05 5.71
N TRP A 94 -15.91 -16.05 5.88
CA TRP A 94 -15.10 -15.50 4.79
C TRP A 94 -14.02 -16.49 4.36
N TYR A 95 -13.32 -17.15 5.30
CA TYR A 95 -12.37 -18.22 4.99
C TYR A 95 -12.97 -19.32 4.11
N GLU A 96 -14.23 -19.69 4.38
CA GLU A 96 -14.90 -20.78 3.67
C GLU A 96 -15.54 -20.35 2.33
N LYS A 97 -16.04 -19.13 2.22
CA LYS A 97 -16.86 -18.68 1.08
C LYS A 97 -16.16 -17.76 0.09
N SER A 98 -15.20 -17.00 0.56
CA SER A 98 -14.47 -16.02 -0.25
C SER A 98 -13.01 -15.96 0.21
N PRO A 99 -12.27 -17.07 0.09
CA PRO A 99 -10.90 -17.14 0.60
C PRO A 99 -9.93 -16.20 -0.11
N GLY A 100 -10.26 -15.72 -1.32
CA GLY A 100 -9.50 -14.73 -2.06
C GLY A 100 -9.44 -13.35 -1.39
N LEU A 101 -10.36 -13.07 -0.44
CA LEU A 101 -10.32 -11.84 0.36
C LEU A 101 -9.03 -11.66 1.17
N TYR A 102 -8.34 -12.75 1.48
CA TYR A 102 -7.14 -12.72 2.33
C TYR A 102 -5.85 -12.70 1.50
N ASP A 103 -5.86 -12.00 0.36
CA ASP A 103 -4.69 -11.86 -0.50
C ASP A 103 -3.52 -11.19 0.21
N ASP A 104 -3.72 -10.13 0.96
CA ASP A 104 -2.72 -9.53 1.85
C ASP A 104 -1.94 -10.63 2.62
N ILE A 105 -2.67 -11.58 3.21
CA ILE A 105 -2.11 -12.55 4.15
C ILE A 105 -1.48 -13.74 3.46
N TYR A 106 -2.14 -14.37 2.47
CA TYR A 106 -1.55 -15.53 1.83
C TYR A 106 -0.35 -15.18 0.92
N MET A 107 -0.29 -13.93 0.44
CA MET A 107 0.89 -13.44 -0.27
C MET A 107 2.05 -13.17 0.69
N ASP A 108 1.83 -12.48 1.79
CA ASP A 108 2.80 -12.36 2.90
C ASP A 108 3.35 -13.74 3.31
N LEU A 109 2.46 -14.71 3.52
CA LEU A 109 2.81 -16.06 3.92
C LEU A 109 3.63 -16.81 2.86
N THR A 110 3.49 -16.47 1.58
CA THR A 110 4.35 -16.99 0.51
C THR A 110 5.81 -16.58 0.74
N PHE A 111 6.05 -15.33 1.14
CA PHE A 111 7.40 -14.84 1.42
C PHE A 111 7.93 -15.34 2.77
N VAL A 112 7.09 -15.38 3.79
CA VAL A 112 7.41 -15.96 5.10
C VAL A 112 7.85 -17.42 4.96
N ASP A 113 7.16 -18.22 4.14
CA ASP A 113 7.52 -19.63 3.87
C ASP A 113 8.90 -19.77 3.20
N ILE A 114 9.25 -18.88 2.28
CA ILE A 114 10.57 -18.89 1.65
C ILE A 114 11.67 -18.58 2.68
N PHE A 115 11.47 -17.58 3.54
CA PHE A 115 12.41 -17.30 4.62
C PHE A 115 12.55 -18.47 5.60
N ASP A 116 11.45 -19.13 5.95
CA ASP A 116 11.46 -20.29 6.84
C ASP A 116 12.26 -21.46 6.25
N ARG A 117 12.05 -21.77 4.96
CA ARG A 117 12.70 -22.92 4.29
C ARG A 117 14.13 -22.67 3.85
N LEU A 118 14.46 -21.46 3.41
CA LEU A 118 15.75 -21.13 2.77
C LEU A 118 16.61 -20.18 3.62
N GLY A 119 16.06 -19.62 4.70
CA GLY A 119 16.74 -18.68 5.60
C GLY A 119 16.76 -17.25 5.09
N LEU A 120 17.33 -16.36 5.90
CA LEU A 120 17.34 -14.91 5.66
C LEU A 120 18.12 -14.49 4.39
N ASP A 121 19.04 -15.33 3.92
CA ASP A 121 19.85 -15.09 2.73
C ASP A 121 19.25 -15.67 1.44
N ALA A 122 18.00 -16.15 1.49
CA ALA A 122 17.29 -16.65 0.33
C ALA A 122 17.40 -15.67 -0.86
N PRO A 123 17.76 -16.16 -2.06
CA PRO A 123 17.88 -15.30 -3.24
C PRO A 123 16.50 -14.80 -3.69
N VAL A 124 16.43 -13.58 -4.25
CA VAL A 124 15.19 -12.96 -4.71
C VAL A 124 14.44 -13.84 -5.72
N ASP A 125 15.14 -14.57 -6.56
CA ASP A 125 14.54 -15.48 -7.55
C ASP A 125 13.67 -16.56 -6.89
N SER A 126 14.02 -17.01 -5.67
CA SER A 126 13.20 -17.98 -4.94
C SER A 126 11.84 -17.42 -4.53
N PHE A 127 11.82 -16.15 -4.07
CA PHE A 127 10.57 -15.43 -3.75
C PHE A 127 9.75 -15.19 -5.02
N ALA A 128 10.39 -14.68 -6.08
CA ALA A 128 9.76 -14.40 -7.35
C ALA A 128 9.13 -15.66 -7.97
N MET A 129 9.83 -16.79 -7.95
CA MET A 129 9.29 -18.04 -8.49
C MET A 129 8.19 -18.62 -7.62
N ALA A 130 8.29 -18.57 -6.29
CA ALA A 130 7.20 -19.01 -5.40
C ALA A 130 5.93 -18.18 -5.65
N PHE A 131 6.05 -16.86 -5.74
CA PHE A 131 4.97 -15.95 -6.06
C PHE A 131 4.38 -16.22 -7.46
N ALA A 132 5.22 -16.34 -8.49
CA ALA A 132 4.75 -16.49 -9.86
C ALA A 132 4.09 -17.84 -10.15
N THR A 133 4.45 -18.90 -9.40
CA THR A 133 3.90 -20.25 -9.57
C THR A 133 2.82 -20.62 -8.56
N ALA A 134 2.46 -19.70 -7.65
CA ALA A 134 1.35 -19.90 -6.72
C ALA A 134 0.00 -19.98 -7.47
N GLU A 135 -0.94 -20.73 -6.90
CA GLU A 135 -2.24 -21.02 -7.54
C GLU A 135 -3.31 -19.95 -7.29
N TYR A 136 -3.03 -18.95 -6.46
CA TYR A 136 -3.97 -17.86 -6.19
C TYR A 136 -4.10 -16.90 -7.38
N ASP A 137 -5.26 -16.28 -7.51
CA ASP A 137 -5.49 -15.21 -8.48
C ASP A 137 -4.74 -13.95 -8.05
N LEU A 138 -4.33 -13.15 -9.04
CA LEU A 138 -3.65 -11.89 -8.86
C LEU A 138 -4.26 -10.82 -9.76
N TRP A 139 -4.12 -9.58 -9.33
CA TRP A 139 -4.59 -8.39 -10.07
C TRP A 139 -3.45 -7.38 -10.20
N HIS A 140 -3.65 -6.31 -10.92
CA HIS A 140 -2.80 -5.12 -10.99
C HIS A 140 -1.30 -5.43 -11.11
N ALA A 141 -0.46 -4.81 -10.25
CA ALA A 141 0.98 -4.99 -10.30
C ALA A 141 1.41 -6.44 -10.09
N ASN A 142 0.72 -7.17 -9.23
CA ASN A 142 0.96 -8.58 -8.96
C ASN A 142 0.71 -9.44 -10.20
N GLN A 143 -0.39 -9.23 -10.91
CA GLN A 143 -0.69 -10.00 -12.12
C GLN A 143 0.32 -9.73 -13.23
N ALA A 144 0.69 -8.45 -13.43
CA ALA A 144 1.70 -8.06 -14.40
C ALA A 144 3.08 -8.64 -14.04
N ALA A 145 3.46 -8.61 -12.76
CA ALA A 145 4.71 -9.19 -12.26
C ALA A 145 4.77 -10.71 -12.48
N ARG A 146 3.70 -11.43 -12.14
CA ARG A 146 3.59 -12.88 -12.41
C ARG A 146 3.81 -13.18 -13.89
N TYR A 147 3.11 -12.47 -14.77
CA TYR A 147 3.29 -12.63 -16.20
C TYR A 147 4.75 -12.40 -16.60
N ASN A 148 5.36 -11.30 -16.16
CA ASN A 148 6.75 -10.96 -16.46
C ASN A 148 7.71 -12.07 -16.04
N ILE A 149 7.62 -12.57 -14.81
CA ILE A 149 8.48 -13.63 -14.28
C ILE A 149 8.31 -14.91 -15.10
N LEU A 150 7.10 -15.31 -15.43
CA LEU A 150 6.82 -16.49 -16.27
C LEU A 150 7.31 -16.33 -17.72
N GLN A 151 7.53 -15.09 -18.20
CA GLN A 151 8.22 -14.80 -19.46
C GLN A 151 9.74 -14.62 -19.31
N GLY A 152 10.30 -14.82 -18.11
CA GLY A 152 11.75 -14.70 -17.84
C GLY A 152 12.22 -13.28 -17.51
N ILE A 153 11.32 -12.33 -17.30
CA ILE A 153 11.64 -10.98 -16.82
C ILE A 153 11.63 -11.02 -15.29
N MET A 154 12.81 -11.21 -14.71
CA MET A 154 13.00 -11.39 -13.26
C MET A 154 13.12 -10.06 -12.52
N PRO A 155 12.93 -10.03 -11.16
CA PRO A 155 13.18 -8.83 -10.36
C PRO A 155 14.61 -8.29 -10.53
N PRO A 156 14.79 -6.98 -10.46
CA PRO A 156 13.81 -5.93 -10.22
C PRO A 156 13.04 -5.49 -11.48
N GLN A 157 13.30 -6.12 -12.62
CA GLN A 157 12.70 -5.71 -13.90
C GLN A 157 11.21 -6.10 -14.00
N SER A 158 10.77 -7.14 -13.28
CA SER A 158 9.36 -7.57 -13.26
C SER A 158 8.41 -6.52 -12.69
N GLY A 159 8.85 -5.79 -11.65
CA GLY A 159 8.11 -4.69 -11.03
C GLY A 159 8.36 -3.31 -11.65
N HIS A 160 9.42 -3.17 -12.46
CA HIS A 160 9.80 -1.87 -13.02
C HIS A 160 8.73 -1.31 -13.94
N TRP A 161 8.38 -0.03 -13.80
CA TRP A 161 7.26 0.64 -14.47
C TRP A 161 7.27 0.56 -16.03
N LEU A 162 8.42 0.35 -16.66
CA LEU A 162 8.49 0.10 -18.11
C LEU A 162 7.95 -1.29 -18.50
N ASN A 163 7.96 -2.24 -17.57
CA ASN A 163 7.50 -3.61 -17.78
C ASN A 163 6.20 -3.91 -17.02
N ASN A 164 5.76 -2.99 -16.15
CA ASN A 164 4.56 -3.13 -15.32
C ASN A 164 3.78 -1.81 -15.28
N PRO A 165 2.68 -1.68 -16.04
CA PRO A 165 1.83 -0.48 -16.04
C PRO A 165 1.18 -0.16 -14.70
N HIS A 166 1.26 -1.06 -13.74
CA HIS A 166 0.68 -0.98 -12.40
C HIS A 166 1.75 -0.79 -11.32
N ALA A 167 2.95 -0.38 -11.67
CA ALA A 167 4.10 -0.35 -10.77
C ALA A 167 3.92 0.53 -9.50
N ASP A 168 2.99 1.48 -9.49
CA ASP A 168 2.64 2.35 -8.36
C ASP A 168 1.34 1.94 -7.63
N ASP A 169 0.70 0.84 -8.04
CA ASP A 169 -0.45 0.27 -7.33
C ASP A 169 -0.03 -0.30 -5.94
N ILE A 170 -1.01 -0.59 -5.08
CA ILE A 170 -0.77 -0.92 -3.67
C ILE A 170 -0.14 -2.29 -3.40
N ASP A 171 0.06 -3.13 -4.40
CA ASP A 171 0.31 -4.55 -4.22
C ASP A 171 1.38 -4.86 -3.16
N TYR A 172 2.57 -4.27 -3.25
CA TYR A 172 3.58 -4.48 -2.22
C TYR A 172 3.27 -3.79 -0.89
N GLN A 173 2.45 -2.73 -0.88
CA GLN A 173 2.02 -2.10 0.37
C GLN A 173 1.27 -3.10 1.26
N ILE A 174 0.37 -3.89 0.68
CA ILE A 174 -0.44 -4.88 1.40
C ILE A 174 0.32 -6.17 1.73
N GLU A 175 1.48 -6.38 1.11
CA GLU A 175 2.33 -7.55 1.22
C GLU A 175 3.65 -7.28 1.98
N ALA A 176 3.72 -6.23 2.78
CA ALA A 176 4.95 -5.82 3.46
C ALA A 176 4.89 -5.99 4.99
N ASP A 177 3.77 -6.40 5.53
CA ASP A 177 3.52 -6.50 6.96
C ASP A 177 4.52 -7.45 7.63
N PHE A 178 4.79 -8.60 6.98
CA PHE A 178 5.78 -9.56 7.45
C PHE A 178 7.19 -8.97 7.58
N ALA A 179 7.59 -8.04 6.69
CA ALA A 179 8.92 -7.44 6.72
C ALA A 179 9.15 -6.64 7.99
N GLY A 180 8.12 -5.92 8.46
CA GLY A 180 8.14 -5.23 9.73
C GLY A 180 8.03 -6.18 10.92
N LEU A 181 7.17 -7.19 10.86
CA LEU A 181 6.98 -8.18 11.93
C LEU A 181 8.22 -9.01 12.20
N MET A 182 9.01 -9.33 11.17
CA MET A 182 10.28 -10.04 11.35
C MET A 182 11.48 -9.13 11.65
N SER A 183 11.28 -7.79 11.68
CA SER A 183 12.33 -6.78 11.94
C SER A 183 11.99 -5.87 13.13
N PRO A 184 11.71 -6.41 14.35
CA PRO A 184 11.29 -5.63 15.51
C PRO A 184 12.25 -4.49 15.84
N GLY A 185 11.77 -3.23 15.84
CA GLY A 185 12.55 -2.05 16.14
C GLY A 185 13.72 -1.76 15.19
N MET A 186 13.75 -2.38 14.02
CA MET A 186 14.84 -2.23 13.04
C MET A 186 14.29 -1.78 11.67
N PRO A 187 13.77 -0.55 11.54
CA PRO A 187 13.10 -0.07 10.32
C PRO A 187 13.99 -0.13 9.07
N ASN A 188 15.31 0.06 9.20
CA ASN A 188 16.23 -0.06 8.06
C ASN A 188 16.34 -1.51 7.57
N VAL A 189 16.26 -2.50 8.47
CA VAL A 189 16.25 -3.93 8.09
C VAL A 189 14.94 -4.29 7.38
N ALA A 190 13.79 -3.77 7.86
CA ALA A 190 12.53 -3.90 7.16
C ALA A 190 12.60 -3.30 5.74
N SER A 191 13.27 -2.14 5.59
CA SER A 191 13.51 -1.52 4.29
C SER A 191 14.39 -2.37 3.36
N ASP A 192 15.44 -3.03 3.89
CA ASP A 192 16.31 -3.93 3.11
C ASP A 192 15.54 -5.18 2.62
N ILE A 193 14.63 -5.71 3.45
CA ILE A 193 13.73 -6.81 3.06
C ILE A 193 12.77 -6.33 1.98
N SER A 194 12.21 -5.14 2.15
CA SER A 194 11.31 -4.49 1.19
C SER A 194 12.01 -4.19 -0.14
N ASP A 195 13.29 -3.82 -0.14
CA ASP A 195 14.06 -3.65 -1.38
C ASP A 195 14.20 -4.98 -2.14
N LYS A 196 14.47 -6.08 -1.42
CA LYS A 196 14.59 -7.40 -2.01
C LYS A 196 13.30 -7.91 -2.65
N ILE A 197 12.15 -7.72 -1.97
CA ILE A 197 10.88 -8.38 -2.32
C ILE A 197 9.95 -7.46 -3.08
N GLY A 198 9.83 -6.21 -2.68
CA GLY A 198 8.87 -5.28 -3.28
C GLY A 198 9.11 -4.99 -4.76
N HIS A 199 10.36 -5.09 -5.21
CA HIS A 199 10.69 -4.96 -6.63
C HIS A 199 10.31 -6.19 -7.49
N ILE A 200 9.72 -7.23 -6.90
CA ILE A 200 9.06 -8.30 -7.66
C ILE A 200 7.89 -7.71 -8.44
N MET A 201 7.07 -6.85 -7.79
CA MET A 201 5.82 -6.32 -8.33
C MET A 201 5.76 -4.79 -8.50
N ASN A 202 6.43 -4.00 -7.66
CA ASN A 202 6.28 -2.54 -7.64
C ASN A 202 7.58 -1.78 -7.88
N TYR A 203 7.44 -0.47 -8.14
CA TYR A 203 8.53 0.47 -8.33
C TYR A 203 8.09 1.88 -7.88
N GLY A 204 9.02 2.71 -7.38
CA GLY A 204 8.70 4.09 -6.99
C GLY A 204 7.68 4.18 -5.86
N ASP A 205 6.62 4.98 -6.05
CA ASP A 205 5.63 5.25 -5.01
C ASP A 205 4.88 3.96 -4.56
N GLY A 206 4.65 2.98 -5.45
CA GLY A 206 4.07 1.68 -5.10
C GLY A 206 4.98 0.87 -4.16
N TRP A 207 6.28 0.84 -4.44
CA TRP A 207 7.26 0.20 -3.57
C TRP A 207 7.40 0.93 -2.22
N TYR A 208 7.37 2.28 -2.22
CA TYR A 208 7.44 3.05 -0.97
C TYR A 208 6.27 2.74 -0.03
N GLY A 209 5.12 2.33 -0.56
CA GLY A 209 4.00 1.85 0.24
C GLY A 209 4.43 0.77 1.22
N GLY A 210 5.03 -0.31 0.72
CA GLY A 210 5.50 -1.41 1.57
C GLY A 210 6.68 -1.03 2.47
N VAL A 211 7.61 -0.20 1.99
CA VAL A 211 8.73 0.31 2.83
C VAL A 211 8.18 1.05 4.05
N TYR A 212 7.19 1.91 3.88
CA TYR A 212 6.61 2.69 4.95
C TYR A 212 5.78 1.83 5.92
N ILE A 213 4.95 0.92 5.39
CA ILE A 213 4.16 -0.02 6.20
C ILE A 213 5.09 -0.90 7.03
N GLY A 214 6.09 -1.55 6.42
CA GLY A 214 7.06 -2.37 7.13
C GLY A 214 7.83 -1.60 8.21
N ALA A 215 8.18 -0.33 7.95
CA ALA A 215 8.82 0.53 8.95
C ALA A 215 7.89 0.86 10.12
N MET A 216 6.59 1.12 9.89
CA MET A 216 5.63 1.34 10.97
C MET A 216 5.44 0.09 11.84
N TYR A 217 5.28 -1.09 11.24
CA TYR A 217 5.24 -2.35 12.00
C TYR A 217 6.50 -2.56 12.83
N SER A 218 7.68 -2.33 12.24
CA SER A 218 8.95 -2.44 12.95
C SER A 218 9.02 -1.53 14.17
N LEU A 219 8.65 -0.25 14.03
CA LEU A 219 8.66 0.74 15.12
C LEU A 219 7.60 0.46 16.18
N ALA A 220 6.48 -0.19 15.83
CA ALA A 220 5.41 -0.59 16.76
C ALA A 220 5.88 -1.55 17.86
N PHE A 221 7.02 -2.23 17.69
CA PHE A 221 7.61 -3.05 18.75
C PHE A 221 8.24 -2.24 19.88
N ILE A 222 8.71 -1.03 19.59
CA ILE A 222 9.54 -0.23 20.51
C ILE A 222 8.91 1.11 20.92
N SER A 223 7.73 1.43 20.38
CA SER A 223 6.95 2.61 20.75
C SER A 223 5.47 2.30 20.75
N ASP A 224 4.73 2.93 21.66
CA ASP A 224 3.27 2.90 21.69
C ASP A 224 2.68 4.25 21.23
N ASP A 225 3.52 5.21 20.84
CA ASP A 225 3.14 6.54 20.36
C ASP A 225 2.94 6.50 18.84
N ILE A 226 1.68 6.54 18.40
CA ILE A 226 1.30 6.49 16.99
C ILE A 226 1.87 7.68 16.20
N GLU A 227 1.84 8.91 16.74
CA GLU A 227 2.41 10.07 16.06
C GLU A 227 3.92 9.91 15.86
N PHE A 228 4.63 9.38 16.86
CA PHE A 228 6.04 9.04 16.73
C PHE A 228 6.25 7.99 15.63
N ILE A 229 5.52 6.88 15.66
CA ILE A 229 5.66 5.77 14.69
C ILE A 229 5.49 6.26 13.27
N VAL A 230 4.41 6.99 12.97
CA VAL A 230 4.14 7.48 11.60
C VAL A 230 5.17 8.50 11.12
N ASN A 231 5.62 9.41 12.00
CA ASN A 231 6.64 10.40 11.65
C ASN A 231 8.04 9.79 11.50
N GLU A 232 8.39 8.83 12.35
CA GLU A 232 9.71 8.18 12.32
C GLU A 232 9.82 7.24 11.12
N ALA A 233 8.79 6.42 10.87
CA ALA A 233 8.73 5.56 9.69
C ALA A 233 8.85 6.35 8.38
N LEU A 234 8.24 7.54 8.31
CA LEU A 234 8.29 8.37 7.10
C LEU A 234 9.72 8.79 6.70
N LYS A 235 10.67 8.76 7.63
CA LYS A 235 12.08 9.03 7.33
C LYS A 235 12.74 7.94 6.48
N THR A 236 12.12 6.76 6.32
CA THR A 236 12.59 5.74 5.37
C THR A 236 12.30 6.13 3.92
N ILE A 237 11.42 7.09 3.68
CA ILE A 237 10.96 7.48 2.35
C ILE A 237 11.69 8.74 1.87
N PRO A 238 12.13 8.78 0.60
CA PRO A 238 12.76 9.98 0.03
C PRO A 238 11.79 11.18 -0.01
N GLU A 239 12.18 12.31 0.57
CA GLU A 239 11.35 13.53 0.71
C GLU A 239 10.80 14.08 -0.62
N GLN A 240 11.50 13.83 -1.73
CA GLN A 240 11.10 14.30 -3.06
C GLN A 240 9.99 13.49 -3.71
N SER A 241 9.68 12.28 -3.21
CA SER A 241 8.62 11.41 -3.73
C SER A 241 7.22 12.00 -3.50
N ASN A 242 6.25 11.61 -4.30
CA ASN A 242 4.86 11.98 -4.06
C ASN A 242 4.30 11.25 -2.84
N TYR A 243 4.76 10.03 -2.61
CA TYR A 243 4.40 9.25 -1.42
C TYR A 243 4.74 10.01 -0.13
N TYR A 244 6.01 10.45 0.04
CA TYR A 244 6.42 11.24 1.20
C TYR A 244 5.58 12.51 1.38
N LYS A 245 5.32 13.24 0.29
CA LYS A 245 4.55 14.49 0.32
C LYS A 245 3.11 14.24 0.75
N CYS A 246 2.47 13.17 0.25
CA CYS A 246 1.12 12.82 0.65
C CYS A 246 1.05 12.46 2.14
N MET A 247 1.92 11.57 2.62
CA MET A 247 1.94 11.19 4.05
C MET A 247 2.22 12.40 4.94
N SER A 248 3.15 13.28 4.56
CA SER A 248 3.41 14.55 5.27
C SER A 248 2.19 15.48 5.29
N ASP A 249 1.43 15.54 4.20
CA ASP A 249 0.19 16.30 4.14
C ASP A 249 -0.89 15.73 5.08
N VAL A 250 -1.06 14.40 5.13
CA VAL A 250 -2.00 13.75 6.07
C VAL A 250 -1.65 14.09 7.52
N ILE A 251 -0.38 13.94 7.90
CA ILE A 251 0.11 14.27 9.26
C ILE A 251 -0.15 15.76 9.58
N ARG A 252 0.07 16.64 8.63
CA ARG A 252 -0.19 18.07 8.76
C ARG A 252 -1.68 18.38 8.88
N TRP A 253 -2.53 17.73 8.08
CA TRP A 253 -3.98 17.91 8.13
C TRP A 253 -4.58 17.34 9.42
N HIS A 254 -4.09 16.23 9.93
CA HIS A 254 -4.47 15.73 11.25
C HIS A 254 -4.25 16.79 12.35
N LYS A 255 -3.09 17.46 12.35
CA LYS A 255 -2.81 18.56 13.29
C LYS A 255 -3.72 19.79 13.08
N GLN A 256 -4.15 20.03 11.84
CA GLN A 256 -5.02 21.14 11.50
C GLN A 256 -6.50 20.84 11.81
N TYR A 257 -6.93 19.60 11.68
CA TYR A 257 -8.30 19.11 11.85
C TYR A 257 -8.34 17.92 12.83
N PRO A 258 -7.94 18.09 14.10
CA PRO A 258 -7.69 16.96 15.01
C PRO A 258 -8.94 16.12 15.30
N ASP A 259 -10.12 16.70 15.21
CA ASP A 259 -11.41 16.03 15.50
C ASP A 259 -12.23 15.71 14.22
N ASP A 260 -11.66 15.98 13.02
CA ASP A 260 -12.39 15.83 11.76
C ASP A 260 -11.58 15.08 10.69
N TRP A 261 -11.61 13.73 10.78
CA TRP A 261 -10.97 12.87 9.81
C TRP A 261 -11.56 13.02 8.40
N LYS A 262 -12.85 13.40 8.28
CA LYS A 262 -13.52 13.57 7.00
C LYS A 262 -12.98 14.79 6.24
N GLN A 263 -12.61 15.83 6.96
CA GLN A 263 -11.93 16.97 6.33
C GLN A 263 -10.54 16.58 5.83
N THR A 264 -9.78 15.80 6.58
CA THR A 264 -8.47 15.28 6.12
C THR A 264 -8.65 14.36 4.90
N TRP A 265 -9.63 13.46 4.92
CA TRP A 265 -9.99 12.64 3.76
C TRP A 265 -10.32 13.49 2.53
N PHE A 266 -11.14 14.55 2.69
CA PHE A 266 -11.48 15.47 1.61
C PHE A 266 -10.25 16.15 1.01
N GLU A 267 -9.30 16.60 1.82
CA GLU A 267 -8.05 17.19 1.37
C GLU A 267 -7.19 16.18 0.60
N CYS A 268 -7.15 14.92 1.06
CA CYS A 268 -6.46 13.83 0.34
C CYS A 268 -7.10 13.61 -1.04
N GLN A 269 -8.43 13.48 -1.11
CA GLN A 269 -9.14 13.31 -2.38
C GLN A 269 -8.86 14.46 -3.35
N ARG A 270 -8.91 15.67 -2.88
CA ARG A 270 -8.70 16.86 -3.70
C ARG A 270 -7.29 16.97 -4.28
N ARG A 271 -6.28 16.41 -3.58
CA ARG A 271 -4.87 16.64 -3.94
C ARG A 271 -4.15 15.40 -4.46
N TRP A 272 -4.52 14.22 -4.00
CA TRP A 272 -3.74 13.00 -4.18
C TRP A 272 -4.52 11.84 -4.82
N SER A 273 -5.77 12.06 -5.24
CA SER A 273 -6.58 11.00 -5.85
C SER A 273 -6.40 10.85 -7.37
N GLU A 274 -5.50 11.62 -7.98
CA GLU A 274 -5.22 11.48 -9.41
C GLU A 274 -4.33 10.27 -9.66
N ASP A 275 -4.85 9.32 -10.41
CA ASP A 275 -4.12 8.14 -10.84
C ASP A 275 -3.45 8.41 -12.20
N ILE A 276 -2.14 8.20 -12.27
CA ILE A 276 -1.34 8.41 -13.48
C ILE A 276 -0.93 7.07 -14.09
N GLY A 277 -0.51 6.13 -13.27
CA GLY A 277 0.08 4.86 -13.71
C GLY A 277 -0.95 3.83 -14.07
N CYS A 278 -1.86 3.51 -13.16
CA CYS A 278 -2.83 2.43 -13.32
C CYS A 278 -3.88 2.74 -14.40
N PRO A 279 -3.87 2.03 -15.54
CA PRO A 279 -4.80 2.35 -16.65
C PRO A 279 -6.27 2.22 -16.27
N VAL A 280 -6.63 1.43 -15.26
CA VAL A 280 -8.01 1.27 -14.79
C VAL A 280 -8.46 2.52 -14.05
N GLY A 281 -7.62 3.09 -13.18
CA GLY A 281 -7.89 4.27 -12.35
C GLY A 281 -7.91 5.58 -13.13
N VAL A 282 -7.16 5.67 -14.24
CA VAL A 282 -7.09 6.90 -15.03
C VAL A 282 -8.48 7.37 -15.49
N PHE A 283 -8.84 8.62 -15.12
CA PHE A 283 -10.14 9.25 -15.37
C PHE A 283 -11.34 8.48 -14.78
N ALA A 284 -11.12 7.74 -13.70
CA ALA A 284 -12.14 6.98 -13.00
C ALA A 284 -12.22 7.37 -11.52
N ASN A 285 -13.28 6.96 -10.84
CA ASN A 285 -13.38 7.10 -9.38
C ASN A 285 -12.64 5.98 -8.64
N TYR A 286 -12.38 4.87 -9.31
CA TYR A 286 -11.57 3.77 -8.82
C TYR A 286 -10.11 4.22 -8.71
N ASN A 287 -9.48 3.93 -7.59
CA ASN A 287 -8.08 4.25 -7.39
C ASN A 287 -7.41 3.19 -6.51
N ILE A 288 -6.41 2.51 -7.06
CA ILE A 288 -5.63 1.46 -6.40
C ILE A 288 -4.17 1.90 -6.14
N ASP A 289 -3.85 3.16 -6.35
CA ASP A 289 -2.53 3.74 -6.11
C ASP A 289 -2.15 3.63 -4.63
N ALA A 290 -0.91 3.24 -4.36
CA ALA A 290 -0.36 3.11 -3.02
C ALA A 290 -0.40 4.42 -2.22
N VAL A 291 -0.28 5.57 -2.88
CA VAL A 291 -0.24 6.89 -2.24
C VAL A 291 -1.54 7.19 -1.51
N ILE A 292 -2.69 7.08 -2.22
CA ILE A 292 -3.99 7.42 -1.62
C ILE A 292 -4.45 6.36 -0.62
N ASN A 293 -4.19 5.08 -0.89
CA ASN A 293 -4.57 4.00 0.02
C ASN A 293 -3.74 4.03 1.32
N SER A 294 -2.45 4.32 1.25
CA SER A 294 -1.63 4.57 2.46
C SER A 294 -2.12 5.77 3.27
N ALA A 295 -2.62 6.82 2.61
CA ALA A 295 -3.24 7.95 3.32
C ALA A 295 -4.44 7.50 4.17
N TYR A 296 -5.24 6.52 3.70
CA TYR A 296 -6.38 5.99 4.45
C TYR A 296 -5.96 5.13 5.65
N ILE A 297 -4.83 4.42 5.53
CA ILE A 297 -4.20 3.74 6.67
C ILE A 297 -3.81 4.77 7.75
N LEU A 298 -3.12 5.85 7.35
CA LEU A 298 -2.71 6.90 8.27
C LEU A 298 -3.90 7.61 8.93
N ILE A 299 -4.95 7.90 8.17
CA ILE A 299 -6.18 8.49 8.70
C ILE A 299 -6.77 7.58 9.78
N GLY A 300 -6.85 6.26 9.52
CA GLY A 300 -7.30 5.28 10.49
C GLY A 300 -6.46 5.29 11.78
N LEU A 301 -5.15 5.22 11.66
CA LEU A 301 -4.22 5.20 12.79
C LEU A 301 -4.26 6.49 13.61
N LEU A 302 -4.14 7.65 12.96
CA LEU A 302 -4.05 8.95 13.64
C LEU A 302 -5.35 9.35 14.33
N TYR A 303 -6.50 9.17 13.67
CA TYR A 303 -7.80 9.52 14.23
C TYR A 303 -8.43 8.39 15.06
N GLY A 304 -7.90 7.18 14.97
CA GLY A 304 -8.25 6.07 15.86
C GLY A 304 -7.72 6.26 17.28
N GLU A 305 -6.62 7.03 17.46
CA GLU A 305 -6.06 7.39 18.78
C GLU A 305 -5.76 6.18 19.67
N GLY A 306 -5.39 5.04 19.08
CA GLY A 306 -5.11 3.79 19.78
C GLY A 306 -6.35 2.95 20.13
N ASP A 307 -7.55 3.40 19.82
CA ASP A 307 -8.76 2.58 19.90
C ASP A 307 -8.87 1.68 18.68
N PHE A 308 -8.91 0.36 18.93
CA PHE A 308 -8.88 -0.65 17.88
C PHE A 308 -10.10 -0.58 16.94
N GLU A 309 -11.30 -0.41 17.52
CA GLU A 309 -12.53 -0.32 16.74
C GLU A 309 -12.58 0.95 15.88
N LYS A 310 -12.23 2.08 16.50
CA LYS A 310 -12.23 3.39 15.84
C LYS A 310 -11.22 3.41 14.69
N THR A 311 -10.03 2.80 14.89
CA THR A 311 -8.98 2.71 13.86
C THR A 311 -9.47 1.95 12.63
N ILE A 312 -10.01 0.76 12.81
CA ILE A 312 -10.47 -0.06 11.67
C ILE A 312 -11.69 0.54 10.99
N ASP A 313 -12.65 1.09 11.76
CA ASP A 313 -13.86 1.69 11.20
C ASP A 313 -13.56 2.94 10.36
N ILE A 314 -12.68 3.83 10.85
CA ILE A 314 -12.28 5.03 10.09
C ILE A 314 -11.52 4.65 8.83
N SER A 315 -10.53 3.74 8.91
CA SER A 315 -9.76 3.30 7.75
C SER A 315 -10.67 2.68 6.68
N THR A 316 -11.58 1.77 7.07
CA THR A 316 -12.58 1.17 6.19
C THR A 316 -13.46 2.23 5.53
N ARG A 317 -13.94 3.23 6.32
CA ARG A 317 -14.86 4.27 5.82
C ARG A 317 -14.23 5.24 4.85
N CYS A 318 -12.91 5.27 4.74
CA CYS A 318 -12.22 6.04 3.70
C CYS A 318 -12.54 5.54 2.29
N GLY A 319 -13.00 4.30 2.11
CA GLY A 319 -13.37 3.74 0.81
C GLY A 319 -12.18 3.19 0.01
N GLN A 320 -12.32 3.07 -1.30
CA GLN A 320 -11.39 2.42 -2.22
C GLN A 320 -11.13 0.97 -1.81
N ASP A 321 -9.89 0.60 -1.56
CA ASP A 321 -9.47 -0.69 -1.07
C ASP A 321 -9.74 -0.80 0.44
N SER A 322 -11.00 -0.96 0.77
CA SER A 322 -11.49 -0.81 2.13
C SER A 322 -11.39 -2.06 3.00
N ASP A 323 -10.73 -3.11 2.55
CA ASP A 323 -10.32 -4.29 3.32
C ASP A 323 -8.81 -4.29 3.58
N CYS A 324 -7.98 -4.02 2.60
CA CYS A 324 -6.53 -3.97 2.76
C CYS A 324 -6.08 -2.77 3.63
N ASN A 325 -6.70 -1.60 3.44
CA ASN A 325 -6.34 -0.42 4.23
C ASN A 325 -6.58 -0.63 5.75
N PRO A 326 -7.75 -1.11 6.22
CA PRO A 326 -7.93 -1.44 7.64
C PRO A 326 -7.14 -2.69 8.07
N ALA A 327 -6.77 -3.62 7.17
CA ALA A 327 -5.87 -4.72 7.49
C ALA A 327 -4.52 -4.20 7.99
N SER A 328 -3.84 -3.36 7.20
CA SER A 328 -2.58 -2.75 7.61
C SER A 328 -2.73 -1.84 8.84
N ALA A 329 -3.78 -1.00 8.92
CA ALA A 329 -4.02 -0.14 10.07
C ALA A 329 -4.22 -0.93 11.37
N ALA A 330 -5.04 -1.98 11.32
CA ALA A 330 -5.30 -2.86 12.47
C ALA A 330 -4.09 -3.73 12.82
N GLY A 331 -3.32 -4.17 11.84
CA GLY A 331 -2.10 -4.93 12.05
C GLY A 331 -1.02 -4.10 12.75
N ILE A 332 -0.78 -2.87 12.32
CA ILE A 332 0.14 -1.94 12.98
C ILE A 332 -0.33 -1.66 14.42
N LEU A 333 -1.61 -1.32 14.61
CA LEU A 333 -2.16 -1.08 15.95
C LEU A 333 -2.13 -2.35 16.81
N GLY A 334 -2.45 -3.52 16.23
CA GLY A 334 -2.34 -4.81 16.90
C GLY A 334 -0.91 -5.11 17.37
N THR A 335 0.10 -4.73 16.59
CA THR A 335 1.52 -4.82 16.99
C THR A 335 1.84 -3.84 18.12
N ILE A 336 1.28 -2.63 18.10
CA ILE A 336 1.46 -1.64 19.18
C ILE A 336 0.93 -2.19 20.51
N ILE A 337 -0.33 -2.60 20.55
CA ILE A 337 -1.00 -3.01 21.80
C ILE A 337 -0.68 -4.45 22.22
N GLY A 338 -0.40 -5.34 21.27
CA GLY A 338 -0.25 -6.77 21.44
C GLY A 338 -1.58 -7.52 21.34
N TYR A 339 -1.49 -8.80 20.95
CA TYR A 339 -2.62 -9.73 20.81
C TYR A 339 -3.52 -9.80 22.06
N SER A 340 -2.89 -9.79 23.24
CA SER A 340 -3.58 -9.88 24.53
C SER A 340 -4.46 -8.66 24.83
N GLN A 341 -4.30 -7.54 24.13
CA GLN A 341 -5.07 -6.31 24.33
C GLN A 341 -6.10 -6.04 23.24
N ILE A 342 -6.15 -6.86 22.17
CA ILE A 342 -7.22 -6.74 21.17
C ILE A 342 -8.57 -7.07 21.83
N PRO A 343 -9.61 -6.21 21.65
CA PRO A 343 -10.88 -6.39 22.35
C PRO A 343 -11.58 -7.71 22.04
N GLU A 344 -12.18 -8.33 23.06
CA GLU A 344 -12.77 -9.68 23.01
C GLU A 344 -13.80 -9.86 21.88
N LYS A 345 -14.56 -8.82 21.52
CA LYS A 345 -15.53 -8.91 20.44
C LYS A 345 -14.90 -9.29 19.08
N TRP A 346 -13.65 -8.88 18.84
CA TRP A 346 -12.89 -9.20 17.65
C TRP A 346 -12.24 -10.57 17.76
N MET A 347 -11.64 -10.83 18.91
CA MET A 347 -10.91 -12.06 19.21
C MET A 347 -11.78 -13.30 19.21
N LYS A 348 -13.07 -13.19 19.57
CA LYS A 348 -14.02 -14.30 19.52
C LYS A 348 -14.08 -14.95 18.14
N ASN A 349 -14.20 -14.14 17.07
CA ASN A 349 -14.23 -14.63 15.70
C ASN A 349 -12.88 -15.17 15.22
N LEU A 350 -11.78 -14.52 15.65
CA LEU A 350 -10.43 -14.90 15.23
C LEU A 350 -10.03 -16.28 15.76
N ARG A 351 -10.28 -16.56 17.06
CA ARG A 351 -9.92 -17.85 17.68
C ARG A 351 -10.58 -19.05 17.04
N GLU A 352 -11.70 -18.87 16.34
CA GLU A 352 -12.37 -19.95 15.62
C GLU A 352 -11.58 -20.43 14.40
N VAL A 353 -10.63 -19.62 13.90
CA VAL A 353 -9.90 -19.86 12.65
C VAL A 353 -8.39 -19.96 12.82
N GLU A 354 -7.82 -19.69 14.01
CA GLU A 354 -6.37 -19.63 14.20
C GLU A 354 -5.61 -20.90 13.82
N ASP A 355 -6.27 -22.06 13.87
CA ASP A 355 -5.72 -23.34 13.42
C ASP A 355 -6.10 -23.70 11.96
N MET A 356 -6.95 -22.90 11.32
CA MET A 356 -7.32 -23.12 9.92
C MET A 356 -6.25 -22.52 9.01
N ASN A 357 -5.84 -23.28 8.00
CA ASN A 357 -4.91 -22.77 6.99
C ASN A 357 -5.61 -21.70 6.14
N PHE A 358 -4.88 -20.64 5.79
CA PHE A 358 -5.29 -19.76 4.71
C PHE A 358 -5.34 -20.53 3.39
N ALA A 359 -6.21 -20.09 2.49
CA ALA A 359 -6.26 -20.65 1.15
C ALA A 359 -4.89 -20.57 0.47
N TYR A 360 -4.63 -21.49 -0.44
CA TYR A 360 -3.39 -21.57 -1.22
C TYR A 360 -2.11 -21.80 -0.39
N THR A 361 -2.20 -21.95 0.92
CA THR A 361 -1.06 -22.23 1.81
C THR A 361 -1.34 -23.42 2.73
N THR A 362 -0.29 -23.90 3.41
CA THR A 362 -0.39 -24.87 4.53
C THR A 362 -0.11 -24.18 5.86
N ILE A 363 -0.32 -22.87 5.92
CA ILE A 363 0.02 -22.01 7.06
C ILE A 363 -1.28 -21.46 7.64
N SER A 364 -1.48 -21.70 8.95
CA SER A 364 -2.51 -21.08 9.77
C SER A 364 -1.94 -19.87 10.53
N LEU A 365 -2.79 -19.09 11.18
CA LEU A 365 -2.34 -17.99 12.03
C LEU A 365 -1.37 -18.46 13.12
N ASN A 366 -1.69 -19.56 13.83
CA ASN A 366 -0.80 -20.10 14.84
C ASN A 366 0.58 -20.50 14.29
N LYS A 367 0.63 -21.01 13.06
CA LYS A 367 1.90 -21.31 12.40
C LYS A 367 2.62 -20.01 11.96
N ALA A 368 1.91 -19.03 11.40
CA ALA A 368 2.46 -17.72 11.01
C ALA A 368 3.08 -16.99 12.21
N TYR A 369 2.42 -17.01 13.36
CA TYR A 369 2.94 -16.45 14.61
C TYR A 369 4.31 -17.02 14.97
N GLN A 370 4.43 -18.36 14.92
CA GLN A 370 5.68 -19.02 15.28
C GLN A 370 6.78 -18.76 14.24
N MET A 371 6.47 -18.84 12.94
CA MET A 371 7.43 -18.61 11.87
C MET A 371 7.97 -17.18 11.95
N SER A 372 7.09 -16.17 12.09
CA SER A 372 7.51 -14.77 12.23
C SER A 372 8.32 -14.51 13.50
N TYR A 373 7.98 -15.19 14.61
CA TYR A 373 8.77 -15.10 15.84
C TYR A 373 10.18 -15.67 15.65
N ASP A 374 10.31 -16.85 15.04
CA ASP A 374 11.61 -17.49 14.81
C ASP A 374 12.47 -16.66 13.84
N GLN A 375 11.86 -16.06 12.82
CA GLN A 375 12.52 -15.13 11.91
C GLN A 375 12.95 -13.85 12.63
N ALA A 376 12.10 -13.26 13.47
CA ALA A 376 12.43 -12.08 14.26
C ALA A 376 13.63 -12.31 15.19
N ILE A 377 13.69 -13.47 15.86
CA ILE A 377 14.85 -13.87 16.68
C ILE A 377 16.14 -13.90 15.87
N GLN A 378 16.12 -14.54 14.69
CA GLN A 378 17.28 -14.59 13.79
C GLN A 378 17.70 -13.21 13.28
N VAL A 379 16.72 -12.36 12.94
CA VAL A 379 16.99 -10.99 12.46
C VAL A 379 17.60 -10.14 13.58
N ILE A 380 17.08 -10.24 14.81
CA ILE A 380 17.64 -9.53 15.98
C ILE A 380 19.12 -9.93 16.21
N GLU A 381 19.42 -11.23 16.24
CA GLU A 381 20.80 -11.72 16.46
C GLU A 381 21.74 -11.25 15.32
N ARG A 382 21.29 -11.34 14.09
CA ARG A 382 22.06 -10.97 12.89
C ARG A 382 22.42 -9.48 12.85
N ASN A 383 21.55 -8.62 13.40
CA ASN A 383 21.70 -7.16 13.34
C ASN A 383 22.23 -6.54 14.66
N GLY A 384 22.99 -7.29 15.42
CA GLY A 384 23.71 -6.77 16.59
C GLY A 384 22.90 -6.72 17.89
N GLY A 385 21.70 -7.27 17.88
CA GLY A 385 20.91 -7.52 19.08
C GLY A 385 21.43 -8.76 19.87
N THR A 386 20.79 -9.03 20.99
CA THR A 386 21.12 -10.21 21.81
C THR A 386 19.85 -10.95 22.22
N VAL A 387 19.92 -12.28 22.22
CA VAL A 387 18.83 -13.16 22.62
C VAL A 387 19.25 -13.93 23.88
N LYS A 388 18.52 -13.74 24.97
CA LYS A 388 18.69 -14.46 26.23
C LYS A 388 17.56 -15.47 26.43
N GLU A 389 17.54 -16.16 27.55
CA GLU A 389 16.52 -17.15 27.86
C GLU A 389 15.11 -16.54 27.88
N THR A 390 14.92 -15.38 28.54
CA THR A 390 13.63 -14.72 28.74
C THR A 390 13.44 -13.44 27.93
N ASP A 391 14.53 -12.83 27.45
CA ASP A 391 14.50 -11.49 26.86
C ASP A 391 15.28 -11.43 25.56
N VAL A 392 14.93 -10.44 24.75
CA VAL A 392 15.69 -9.99 23.58
C VAL A 392 16.09 -8.53 23.75
N THR A 393 17.29 -8.17 23.30
CA THR A 393 17.71 -6.76 23.19
C THR A 393 17.88 -6.43 21.72
N ILE A 394 17.12 -5.46 21.26
CA ILE A 394 17.08 -4.97 19.88
C ILE A 394 18.08 -3.82 19.74
N ALA A 395 18.91 -3.84 18.71
CA ALA A 395 19.79 -2.73 18.35
C ALA A 395 19.02 -1.76 17.42
N TYR A 396 18.49 -0.69 18.00
CA TYR A 396 17.78 0.35 17.24
C TYR A 396 18.77 1.28 16.53
N ASN A 397 18.51 1.53 15.25
CA ASN A 397 19.14 2.56 14.46
C ASN A 397 18.06 3.46 13.85
N PRO A 398 18.21 4.80 13.89
CA PRO A 398 17.25 5.70 13.26
C PRO A 398 17.04 5.37 11.78
N PRO A 399 15.81 5.51 11.27
CA PRO A 399 15.50 5.30 9.87
C PRO A 399 16.33 6.19 8.94
N VAL A 400 16.72 5.62 7.80
CA VAL A 400 17.38 6.36 6.72
C VAL A 400 16.57 6.18 5.42
N PRO A 401 16.51 7.20 4.56
CA PRO A 401 15.74 7.11 3.33
C PRO A 401 16.30 6.02 2.41
N VAL A 402 15.40 5.23 1.83
CA VAL A 402 15.75 4.32 0.75
C VAL A 402 16.10 5.09 -0.53
N LYS A 403 16.55 4.38 -1.55
CA LYS A 403 16.88 4.97 -2.86
C LYS A 403 15.67 5.69 -3.45
N TYR A 404 15.91 6.89 -4.00
CA TYR A 404 14.87 7.59 -4.76
C TYR A 404 14.62 6.92 -6.10
N GLU A 405 13.37 6.61 -6.35
CA GLU A 405 12.84 6.09 -7.60
C GLU A 405 11.60 6.88 -8.01
N LYS A 406 11.31 6.90 -9.29
CA LYS A 406 10.13 7.56 -9.83
C LYS A 406 9.57 6.78 -11.01
N ALA A 407 8.35 6.30 -10.87
CA ALA A 407 7.59 5.71 -11.96
C ALA A 407 6.95 6.81 -12.82
N PHE A 408 6.68 6.50 -14.08
CA PHE A 408 5.91 7.33 -15.02
C PHE A 408 6.35 8.80 -15.14
N GLU A 409 7.65 9.08 -14.95
CA GLU A 409 8.15 10.45 -14.98
C GLU A 409 7.90 11.14 -16.32
N GLY A 410 7.25 12.32 -16.26
CA GLY A 410 6.92 13.11 -17.44
C GLY A 410 5.81 12.51 -18.30
N LEU A 411 5.03 11.59 -17.74
CA LEU A 411 3.84 11.01 -18.37
C LEU A 411 2.59 11.52 -17.67
N TYR A 412 1.68 12.09 -18.45
CA TYR A 412 0.36 12.52 -17.98
C TYR A 412 -0.71 11.91 -18.86
N PRO A 413 -1.74 11.24 -18.30
CA PRO A 413 -2.84 10.73 -19.07
C PRO A 413 -3.64 11.90 -19.66
N VAL A 414 -3.85 11.89 -20.97
CA VAL A 414 -4.52 13.00 -21.69
C VAL A 414 -5.82 12.56 -22.35
N LYS A 415 -5.95 11.29 -22.69
CA LYS A 415 -7.17 10.72 -23.32
C LYS A 415 -7.33 9.25 -22.97
N LYS A 416 -8.59 8.82 -22.85
CA LYS A 416 -9.00 7.42 -22.69
C LYS A 416 -10.12 7.11 -23.68
N PRO A 417 -9.85 7.03 -25.01
CA PRO A 417 -10.88 6.79 -26.01
C PRO A 417 -11.36 5.35 -25.97
N GLY A 418 -12.67 5.13 -26.07
CA GLY A 418 -13.25 3.79 -26.17
C GLY A 418 -12.98 3.15 -27.53
N ILE A 419 -12.29 2.01 -27.57
CA ILE A 419 -12.20 1.15 -28.77
C ILE A 419 -13.36 0.17 -28.76
N HIS A 420 -13.46 -0.66 -27.71
CA HIS A 420 -14.50 -1.67 -27.46
C HIS A 420 -14.73 -2.60 -28.67
N LYS A 421 -13.65 -3.18 -29.21
CA LYS A 421 -13.65 -4.03 -30.41
C LYS A 421 -12.78 -5.27 -30.23
N ASN A 422 -13.10 -6.30 -31.01
CA ASN A 422 -12.18 -7.41 -31.20
C ASN A 422 -10.99 -6.98 -32.07
N ILE A 423 -9.85 -7.63 -31.90
CA ILE A 423 -8.60 -7.31 -32.60
C ILE A 423 -8.77 -7.21 -34.13
N GLN A 424 -9.63 -8.05 -34.73
CA GLN A 424 -9.89 -8.06 -36.17
C GLN A 424 -10.56 -6.77 -36.66
N ASP A 425 -11.28 -6.08 -35.78
CA ASP A 425 -12.09 -4.90 -36.06
C ASP A 425 -11.42 -3.59 -35.65
N VAL A 426 -10.25 -3.65 -34.99
CA VAL A 426 -9.52 -2.46 -34.52
C VAL A 426 -8.96 -1.65 -35.69
N GLY A 427 -8.42 -2.34 -36.71
CA GLY A 427 -7.76 -1.70 -37.83
C GLY A 427 -6.51 -0.90 -37.40
N THR A 428 -6.34 0.30 -37.97
CA THR A 428 -5.30 1.25 -37.55
C THR A 428 -5.85 2.19 -36.50
N PHE A 429 -5.27 2.17 -35.32
CA PHE A 429 -5.57 3.11 -34.26
C PHE A 429 -4.58 4.29 -34.30
N THR A 430 -5.07 5.52 -34.27
CA THR A 430 -4.23 6.72 -34.32
C THR A 430 -4.39 7.55 -33.06
N PHE A 431 -3.26 8.05 -32.54
CA PHE A 431 -3.24 8.95 -31.39
C PHE A 431 -2.11 9.98 -31.51
N GLU A 432 -2.13 10.99 -30.66
CA GLU A 432 -1.05 11.97 -30.50
C GLU A 432 -0.62 11.97 -29.04
N GLY A 433 0.68 11.82 -28.77
CA GLY A 433 1.23 11.73 -27.44
C GLY A 433 2.63 11.13 -27.38
N THR A 434 3.07 10.73 -26.19
CA THR A 434 4.38 10.14 -25.93
C THR A 434 4.30 8.72 -25.33
N GLY A 435 3.09 8.26 -25.01
CA GLY A 435 2.87 6.92 -24.48
C GLY A 435 1.45 6.45 -24.69
N ILE A 436 1.27 5.14 -24.63
CA ILE A 436 -0.03 4.48 -24.75
C ILE A 436 -0.05 3.15 -24.00
N VAL A 437 -1.21 2.83 -23.41
CA VAL A 437 -1.52 1.51 -22.84
C VAL A 437 -2.82 1.01 -23.45
N PHE A 438 -2.84 -0.23 -23.90
CA PHE A 438 -4.03 -0.91 -24.42
C PHE A 438 -4.55 -1.91 -23.40
N GLN A 439 -5.65 -1.58 -22.76
CA GLN A 439 -6.39 -2.50 -21.90
C GLN A 439 -7.17 -3.52 -22.73
N GLY A 440 -7.36 -4.71 -22.18
CA GLY A 440 -8.16 -5.74 -22.83
C GLY A 440 -7.89 -7.13 -22.28
N GLU A 441 -8.45 -8.13 -22.95
CA GLU A 441 -8.32 -9.52 -22.52
C GLU A 441 -8.44 -10.51 -23.68
N VAL A 442 -7.85 -11.69 -23.51
CA VAL A 442 -8.06 -12.85 -24.39
C VAL A 442 -9.14 -13.73 -23.78
N LYS A 443 -10.22 -13.95 -24.53
CA LYS A 443 -11.35 -14.81 -24.13
C LYS A 443 -11.31 -16.13 -24.88
N SER A 444 -11.25 -17.24 -24.14
CA SER A 444 -11.29 -18.61 -24.66
C SER A 444 -11.88 -19.56 -23.62
N GLU A 445 -12.64 -20.56 -24.08
CA GLU A 445 -13.01 -21.69 -23.21
C GLU A 445 -11.80 -22.57 -22.90
N ASN A 446 -10.86 -22.68 -23.86
CA ASN A 446 -9.57 -23.33 -23.61
C ASN A 446 -8.65 -22.37 -22.84
N LYS A 447 -8.47 -22.61 -21.55
CA LYS A 447 -7.61 -21.80 -20.67
C LYS A 447 -6.12 -21.95 -20.98
N ASP A 448 -5.71 -23.03 -21.63
CA ASP A 448 -4.31 -23.24 -22.03
C ASP A 448 -3.96 -22.48 -23.32
N TYR A 449 -4.93 -21.84 -23.97
CA TYR A 449 -4.68 -21.07 -25.18
C TYR A 449 -3.85 -19.83 -24.88
N VAL A 450 -2.80 -19.61 -25.71
CA VAL A 450 -1.97 -18.42 -25.69
C VAL A 450 -2.03 -17.75 -27.06
N ALA A 451 -2.60 -16.55 -27.11
CA ALA A 451 -2.58 -15.75 -28.33
C ALA A 451 -1.19 -15.15 -28.54
N ILE A 452 -0.67 -15.28 -29.76
CA ILE A 452 0.60 -14.66 -30.16
C ILE A 452 0.26 -13.44 -31.01
N VAL A 453 0.54 -12.25 -30.46
CA VAL A 453 0.15 -10.98 -31.08
C VAL A 453 1.37 -10.06 -31.22
N GLU A 454 1.51 -9.47 -32.39
CA GLU A 454 2.49 -8.44 -32.69
C GLU A 454 1.82 -7.06 -32.66
N MET A 455 2.42 -6.09 -31.95
CA MET A 455 2.06 -4.67 -31.99
C MET A 455 3.09 -3.91 -32.82
N TYR A 456 2.59 -3.13 -33.75
CA TYR A 456 3.40 -2.22 -34.57
C TYR A 456 3.01 -0.78 -34.27
N ILE A 457 4.01 0.10 -34.10
CA ILE A 457 3.82 1.55 -34.03
C ILE A 457 4.62 2.17 -35.17
N ASP A 458 3.97 3.02 -35.98
CA ASP A 458 4.54 3.67 -37.15
C ASP A 458 5.20 2.66 -38.12
N ASN A 459 4.54 1.54 -38.36
CA ASN A 459 5.01 0.41 -39.14
C ASN A 459 6.27 -0.31 -38.63
N LYS A 460 6.70 -0.06 -37.42
CA LYS A 460 7.81 -0.77 -36.75
C LYS A 460 7.26 -1.75 -35.74
N LEU A 461 7.75 -2.98 -35.74
CA LEU A 461 7.46 -3.96 -34.70
C LEU A 461 8.00 -3.44 -33.37
N VAL A 462 7.11 -3.22 -32.40
CA VAL A 462 7.45 -2.78 -31.04
C VAL A 462 7.51 -3.95 -30.09
N GLU A 463 6.52 -4.85 -30.19
CA GLU A 463 6.43 -5.99 -29.30
C GLU A 463 5.76 -7.18 -29.98
N LYS A 464 6.23 -8.38 -29.62
CA LYS A 464 5.55 -9.65 -29.88
C LYS A 464 5.23 -10.30 -28.54
N ALA A 465 3.96 -10.27 -28.14
CA ALA A 465 3.50 -10.75 -26.85
C ALA A 465 2.86 -12.14 -26.94
N ASN A 466 3.09 -12.96 -25.91
CA ASN A 466 2.34 -14.16 -25.61
C ASN A 466 1.22 -13.78 -24.63
N LEU A 467 -0.03 -13.86 -25.03
CA LEU A 467 -1.18 -13.41 -24.25
C LEU A 467 -2.03 -14.64 -23.84
N PRO A 468 -1.83 -15.19 -22.62
CA PRO A 468 -2.60 -16.31 -22.11
C PRO A 468 -4.08 -15.96 -21.92
N ALA A 469 -4.96 -16.93 -22.20
CA ALA A 469 -6.39 -16.83 -21.94
C ALA A 469 -6.77 -17.18 -20.48
N SER A 470 -5.86 -17.84 -19.74
CA SER A 470 -6.06 -18.11 -18.32
C SER A 470 -5.96 -16.83 -17.50
N PHE A 471 -6.96 -16.58 -16.64
CA PHE A 471 -6.95 -15.44 -15.73
C PHE A 471 -5.71 -15.44 -14.83
N THR A 472 -5.35 -16.60 -14.29
CA THR A 472 -4.24 -16.76 -13.35
C THR A 472 -2.88 -16.36 -13.95
N THR A 473 -2.66 -16.56 -15.25
CA THR A 473 -1.37 -16.31 -15.90
C THR A 473 -1.43 -15.22 -16.99
N ARG A 474 -2.58 -14.59 -17.19
CA ARG A 474 -2.74 -13.56 -18.22
C ARG A 474 -1.88 -12.34 -17.96
N ARG A 475 -1.58 -11.62 -19.01
CA ARG A 475 -1.09 -10.24 -18.92
C ARG A 475 -2.25 -9.32 -18.56
N HIS A 476 -2.07 -8.45 -17.57
CA HIS A 476 -3.15 -7.56 -17.11
C HIS A 476 -3.58 -6.59 -18.22
N ASP A 477 -2.64 -5.85 -18.80
CA ASP A 477 -2.86 -5.05 -19.99
C ASP A 477 -2.30 -5.75 -21.22
N LEU A 478 -2.90 -5.54 -22.39
CA LEU A 478 -2.48 -6.23 -23.59
C LEU A 478 -1.14 -5.71 -24.13
N PHE A 479 -1.00 -4.38 -24.25
CA PHE A 479 0.18 -3.74 -24.80
C PHE A 479 0.39 -2.35 -24.22
N TRP A 480 1.64 -1.90 -24.11
CA TRP A 480 1.98 -0.52 -23.78
C TRP A 480 3.31 -0.07 -24.38
N ASN A 481 3.48 1.23 -24.48
CA ASN A 481 4.77 1.88 -24.73
C ASN A 481 4.75 3.30 -24.15
N TYR A 482 5.70 3.60 -23.28
CA TYR A 482 5.82 4.88 -22.59
C TYR A 482 6.95 5.77 -23.12
N GLN A 483 7.67 5.34 -24.17
CA GLN A 483 8.90 5.97 -24.64
C GLN A 483 8.81 6.39 -26.11
N LEU A 484 7.66 6.90 -26.51
CA LEU A 484 7.46 7.39 -27.87
C LEU A 484 7.95 8.85 -28.00
N SER A 485 8.34 9.23 -29.21
CA SER A 485 8.57 10.63 -29.53
C SER A 485 7.26 11.41 -29.46
N GLN A 486 7.33 12.71 -29.09
CA GLN A 486 6.15 13.56 -29.17
C GLN A 486 5.64 13.62 -30.61
N GLY A 487 4.36 13.30 -30.83
CA GLY A 487 3.76 13.39 -32.14
C GLY A 487 2.56 12.47 -32.37
N LYS A 488 2.15 12.42 -33.63
CA LYS A 488 1.09 11.53 -34.08
C LYS A 488 1.65 10.16 -34.40
N HIS A 489 0.99 9.12 -33.89
CA HIS A 489 1.37 7.73 -34.08
C HIS A 489 0.23 6.89 -34.64
N GLU A 490 0.59 5.83 -35.36
CA GLU A 490 -0.33 4.84 -35.90
C GLU A 490 0.01 3.46 -35.32
N VAL A 491 -0.97 2.80 -34.70
CA VAL A 491 -0.82 1.47 -34.09
C VAL A 491 -1.63 0.45 -34.87
N THR A 492 -1.00 -0.68 -35.18
CA THR A 492 -1.65 -1.84 -35.74
C THR A 492 -1.27 -3.12 -35.04
N PHE A 493 -2.15 -4.11 -35.07
CA PHE A 493 -1.93 -5.40 -34.44
C PHE A 493 -2.02 -6.53 -35.44
N LYS A 494 -1.23 -7.58 -35.24
CA LYS A 494 -1.26 -8.79 -36.05
C LYS A 494 -1.32 -10.01 -35.13
N TRP A 495 -2.46 -10.72 -35.19
CA TRP A 495 -2.63 -11.98 -34.48
C TRP A 495 -2.07 -13.13 -35.32
N LEU A 496 -1.04 -13.85 -34.82
CA LEU A 496 -0.26 -14.81 -35.60
C LEU A 496 -0.86 -16.22 -35.62
N ASN A 497 -1.59 -16.60 -34.57
CA ASN A 497 -2.19 -17.93 -34.40
C ASN A 497 -3.69 -17.85 -34.13
N PRO A 498 -4.50 -17.22 -34.97
CA PRO A 498 -5.92 -17.03 -34.74
C PRO A 498 -6.67 -18.36 -34.61
N ASP A 499 -7.61 -18.42 -33.66
CA ASP A 499 -8.55 -19.52 -33.48
C ASP A 499 -9.97 -18.96 -33.49
N LYS A 500 -10.90 -19.67 -34.16
CA LYS A 500 -12.31 -19.24 -34.34
C LYS A 500 -13.10 -19.18 -33.02
N ASN A 501 -12.66 -19.92 -32.00
CA ASN A 501 -13.30 -19.98 -30.68
C ASN A 501 -12.65 -19.02 -29.67
N VAL A 502 -11.72 -18.16 -30.13
CA VAL A 502 -11.00 -17.20 -29.30
C VAL A 502 -11.30 -15.78 -29.76
N SER A 503 -11.41 -14.87 -28.85
CA SER A 503 -11.46 -13.44 -29.13
C SER A 503 -10.43 -12.69 -28.31
N ILE A 504 -9.88 -11.64 -28.90
CA ILE A 504 -9.01 -10.69 -28.20
C ILE A 504 -9.74 -9.35 -28.20
N TRP A 505 -10.20 -8.95 -27.01
CA TRP A 505 -11.00 -7.75 -26.82
C TRP A 505 -10.14 -6.58 -26.36
N PHE A 506 -10.24 -5.46 -27.06
CA PHE A 506 -9.63 -4.18 -26.66
C PHE A 506 -10.67 -3.28 -26.01
N GLY A 507 -10.35 -2.76 -24.82
CA GLY A 507 -11.17 -1.80 -24.08
C GLY A 507 -10.87 -0.34 -24.46
N SER A 508 -10.64 0.49 -23.47
CA SER A 508 -10.30 1.91 -23.64
C SER A 508 -8.80 2.12 -23.42
N PRO A 509 -8.00 2.37 -24.46
CA PRO A 509 -6.60 2.68 -24.26
C PRO A 509 -6.42 3.99 -23.51
N VAL A 510 -5.34 4.10 -22.76
CA VAL A 510 -4.91 5.35 -22.13
C VAL A 510 -3.77 5.93 -22.96
N VAL A 511 -3.93 7.18 -23.37
CA VAL A 511 -2.90 7.96 -24.10
C VAL A 511 -2.23 8.92 -23.15
N TYR A 512 -0.91 8.94 -23.17
CA TYR A 512 -0.07 9.79 -22.33
C TYR A 512 0.66 10.85 -23.17
N ASP A 513 0.91 11.99 -22.52
CA ASP A 513 1.73 13.09 -23.08
C ASP A 513 2.63 13.69 -21.98
N LYS A 514 3.61 14.51 -22.38
CA LYS A 514 4.59 15.17 -21.49
C LYS A 514 3.99 16.26 -20.61
N ALA A 515 2.83 16.76 -20.93
CA ALA A 515 2.12 17.76 -20.16
C ALA A 515 0.61 17.47 -20.16
N PRO A 516 -0.09 17.78 -19.05
CA PRO A 516 -1.54 17.71 -19.04
C PRO A 516 -2.11 18.65 -20.12
N GLN A 517 -3.14 18.21 -20.81
CA GLN A 517 -3.90 19.08 -21.72
C GLN A 517 -4.88 19.89 -20.87
N ILE A 518 -4.56 21.17 -20.65
CA ILE A 518 -5.41 22.14 -19.93
C ILE A 518 -6.51 22.63 -20.87
#